data_34992cc52317a44dc74fc8c77b044290
#
_entry.id   34992cc52317a44dc74fc8c77b044290
#
_cell.length_a   1.000
_cell.length_b   1.000
_cell.length_c   1.000
_cell.angle_alpha   90.00
_cell.angle_beta   90.00
_cell.angle_gamma   90.00
#
_symmetry.space_group_name_H-M   'P 1'
#
loop_
_entity.id
_entity.type
_entity.pdbx_description
1 polymer ?
#
loop_
_entity_poly.entity_id
_entity_poly.type
_entity_poly.pdbx_seq_one_letter_code
_entity_poly.pdbx_strand_id
1 'polypeptide(L)'
;MSCEQKSTDQRTHPMSTPATTTSAAAVQVVQLTDSHIFAAPDKRLLGLDTLASLHAVIDQILEEVTPIDLVLATGDITQDGEEPAYQRFIDAMTRLPAPCHWIPGNHDDAACMAELGAAHELNRAWLDIGAWRIVMLDSSVPGSVAGHLDEEQLARLDEALATAGERYLMVCLHHHPVAIGSAWMEPLGLDNSDQLFARLDADPRVRVVLWGHIHQTLDQQRGHIRLLASPSTCVQFAVGSADFATGAQPPGYRWLQLHGDGRVETAISRLPAGCFVPADGASGY
;
A
#
# COMPACT_ATOMS: atom_id res chain seq x y z
N MET A 1 -12.03 -8.66 -87.63
CA MET A 1 -11.59 -7.62 -86.69
C MET A 1 -11.87 -8.15 -85.31
N SER A 2 -10.88 -8.70 -84.65
CA SER A 2 -10.97 -9.32 -83.32
C SER A 2 -10.79 -8.25 -82.25
N CYS A 3 -11.64 -8.26 -81.27
CA CYS A 3 -11.54 -7.40 -80.09
C CYS A 3 -11.08 -8.27 -78.89
N GLU A 4 -9.85 -8.09 -78.47
CA GLU A 4 -9.26 -8.78 -77.31
C GLU A 4 -9.79 -8.15 -76.01
N GLN A 5 -10.40 -8.96 -75.15
CA GLN A 5 -10.76 -8.59 -73.77
C GLN A 5 -9.52 -8.80 -72.86
N LYS A 6 -9.02 -7.73 -72.26
CA LYS A 6 -8.05 -7.76 -71.19
C LYS A 6 -8.72 -8.10 -69.86
N SER A 7 -8.37 -9.25 -69.28
CA SER A 7 -8.74 -9.66 -67.91
C SER A 7 -7.85 -8.91 -66.94
N THR A 8 -8.44 -8.16 -65.97
CA THR A 8 -7.77 -7.54 -64.85
C THR A 8 -7.87 -8.48 -63.62
N ASP A 9 -6.73 -9.07 -63.30
CA ASP A 9 -6.51 -9.90 -62.09
C ASP A 9 -6.50 -9.01 -60.85
N GLN A 10 -7.57 -8.99 -60.06
CA GLN A 10 -7.63 -8.32 -58.78
C GLN A 10 -7.12 -9.28 -57.71
N ARG A 11 -5.87 -9.10 -57.26
CA ARG A 11 -5.34 -9.75 -56.08
C ARG A 11 -5.94 -9.13 -54.84
N THR A 12 -6.81 -9.85 -54.20
CA THR A 12 -7.31 -9.54 -52.85
C THR A 12 -6.23 -9.82 -51.83
N HIS A 13 -5.68 -8.78 -51.20
CA HIS A 13 -4.85 -8.94 -50.01
C HIS A 13 -5.72 -9.38 -48.81
N PRO A 14 -5.33 -10.38 -48.03
CA PRO A 14 -6.03 -10.71 -46.80
C PRO A 14 -5.81 -9.58 -45.79
N MET A 15 -6.92 -8.97 -45.35
CA MET A 15 -6.93 -8.06 -44.22
C MET A 15 -6.48 -8.82 -42.96
N SER A 16 -5.30 -8.47 -42.42
CA SER A 16 -4.86 -8.93 -41.10
C SER A 16 -5.86 -8.42 -40.05
N THR A 17 -6.59 -9.32 -39.46
CA THR A 17 -7.40 -9.05 -38.28
C THR A 17 -6.42 -8.63 -37.15
N PRO A 18 -6.64 -7.49 -36.48
CA PRO A 18 -5.81 -7.16 -35.32
C PRO A 18 -6.02 -8.24 -34.26
N ALA A 19 -4.92 -8.80 -33.76
CA ALA A 19 -4.93 -9.71 -32.65
C ALA A 19 -5.53 -8.99 -31.46
N THR A 20 -6.68 -9.45 -31.00
CA THR A 20 -7.29 -9.00 -29.74
C THR A 20 -6.37 -9.50 -28.63
N THR A 21 -5.46 -8.66 -28.18
CA THR A 21 -4.72 -8.90 -26.94
C THR A 21 -5.77 -8.93 -25.81
N THR A 22 -6.14 -10.09 -25.36
CA THR A 22 -6.85 -10.25 -24.09
C THR A 22 -5.95 -9.64 -23.02
N SER A 23 -6.28 -8.43 -22.58
CA SER A 23 -5.64 -7.83 -21.42
C SER A 23 -5.82 -8.80 -20.25
N ALA A 24 -4.71 -9.25 -19.67
CA ALA A 24 -4.79 -10.02 -18.43
C ALA A 24 -5.61 -9.20 -17.42
N ALA A 25 -6.48 -9.88 -16.68
CA ALA A 25 -7.30 -9.23 -15.64
C ALA A 25 -6.40 -8.40 -14.72
N ALA A 26 -6.87 -7.21 -14.35
CA ALA A 26 -6.13 -6.39 -13.39
C ALA A 26 -6.09 -7.09 -12.03
N VAL A 27 -4.96 -6.95 -11.33
CA VAL A 27 -4.80 -7.47 -9.97
C VAL A 27 -5.47 -6.48 -9.00
N GLN A 28 -6.40 -6.96 -8.19
CA GLN A 28 -7.12 -6.15 -7.20
C GLN A 28 -6.40 -6.23 -5.84
N VAL A 29 -5.84 -5.13 -5.41
CA VAL A 29 -5.10 -5.00 -4.14
C VAL A 29 -5.87 -4.11 -3.18
N VAL A 30 -5.89 -4.50 -1.91
CA VAL A 30 -6.38 -3.69 -0.79
C VAL A 30 -5.20 -3.35 0.10
N GLN A 31 -5.03 -2.09 0.45
CA GLN A 31 -4.07 -1.64 1.45
C GLN A 31 -4.82 -1.23 2.72
N LEU A 32 -4.41 -1.82 3.84
CA LEU A 32 -4.71 -1.43 5.22
C LEU A 32 -3.42 -0.90 5.85
N THR A 33 -3.53 0.09 6.72
CA THR A 33 -2.36 0.66 7.39
C THR A 33 -2.74 1.30 8.71
N ASP A 34 -1.79 1.41 9.61
CA ASP A 34 -1.92 2.17 10.86
C ASP A 34 -3.13 1.71 11.69
N SER A 35 -3.20 0.41 11.95
CA SER A 35 -4.31 -0.20 12.69
C SER A 35 -4.22 0.03 14.19
N HIS A 36 -3.03 0.19 14.73
CA HIS A 36 -2.72 0.50 16.14
C HIS A 36 -3.52 -0.33 17.15
N ILE A 37 -3.55 -1.65 16.93
CA ILE A 37 -4.25 -2.57 17.80
C ILE A 37 -3.47 -2.73 19.12
N PHE A 38 -4.19 -2.75 20.24
CA PHE A 38 -3.60 -3.03 21.55
C PHE A 38 -3.68 -4.50 21.92
N ALA A 39 -2.68 -4.98 22.68
CA ALA A 39 -2.73 -6.29 23.31
C ALA A 39 -3.88 -6.39 24.33
N ALA A 40 -4.08 -5.36 25.15
CA ALA A 40 -5.19 -5.30 26.10
C ALA A 40 -6.49 -4.84 25.40
N PRO A 41 -7.61 -5.61 25.51
CA PRO A 41 -8.84 -5.37 24.75
C PRO A 41 -9.61 -4.11 25.16
N ASP A 42 -9.36 -3.60 26.35
CA ASP A 42 -9.99 -2.41 26.92
C ASP A 42 -9.22 -1.10 26.63
N LYS A 43 -8.02 -1.21 26.07
CA LYS A 43 -7.22 -0.04 25.66
C LYS A 43 -7.87 0.67 24.47
N ARG A 44 -7.66 1.98 24.44
CA ARG A 44 -8.20 2.88 23.41
C ARG A 44 -7.12 3.85 22.96
N LEU A 45 -7.06 4.14 21.66
CA LEU A 45 -6.22 5.19 21.10
C LEU A 45 -7.08 6.45 20.95
N LEU A 46 -6.73 7.51 21.65
CA LEU A 46 -7.50 8.77 21.63
C LEU A 46 -9.02 8.56 21.85
N GLY A 47 -9.36 7.59 22.69
CA GLY A 47 -10.75 7.19 22.99
C GLY A 47 -11.37 6.19 22.02
N LEU A 48 -10.67 5.79 20.95
CA LEU A 48 -11.18 4.84 19.95
C LEU A 48 -10.82 3.40 20.26
N ASP A 49 -11.75 2.50 20.01
CA ASP A 49 -11.52 1.06 19.88
C ASP A 49 -10.96 0.77 18.48
N THR A 50 -9.65 0.64 18.39
CA THR A 50 -8.96 0.48 17.10
C THR A 50 -9.25 -0.86 16.44
N LEU A 51 -9.43 -1.93 17.21
CA LEU A 51 -9.83 -3.23 16.67
C LEU A 51 -11.24 -3.21 16.11
N ALA A 52 -12.19 -2.59 16.82
CA ALA A 52 -13.55 -2.43 16.31
C ALA A 52 -13.59 -1.58 15.05
N SER A 53 -12.74 -0.55 14.96
CA SER A 53 -12.58 0.25 13.75
C SER A 53 -12.04 -0.57 12.58
N LEU A 54 -10.99 -1.38 12.79
CA LEU A 54 -10.45 -2.28 11.77
C LEU A 54 -11.53 -3.25 11.28
N HIS A 55 -12.32 -3.85 12.18
CA HIS A 55 -13.40 -4.74 11.79
C HIS A 55 -14.46 -4.05 10.92
N ALA A 56 -14.83 -2.81 11.24
CA ALA A 56 -15.77 -2.05 10.43
C ALA A 56 -15.19 -1.72 9.03
N VAL A 57 -13.90 -1.40 8.94
CA VAL A 57 -13.21 -1.22 7.64
C VAL A 57 -13.19 -2.52 6.84
N ILE A 58 -12.95 -3.67 7.48
CA ILE A 58 -13.00 -4.99 6.82
C ILE A 58 -14.42 -5.29 6.30
N ASP A 59 -15.47 -4.99 7.09
CA ASP A 59 -16.86 -5.16 6.65
C ASP A 59 -17.13 -4.37 5.38
N GLN A 60 -16.69 -3.11 5.33
CA GLN A 60 -16.84 -2.26 4.15
C GLN A 60 -16.02 -2.79 2.95
N ILE A 61 -14.80 -3.28 3.16
CA ILE A 61 -14.00 -3.91 2.09
C ILE A 61 -14.76 -5.08 1.47
N LEU A 62 -15.35 -5.96 2.29
CA LEU A 62 -16.09 -7.13 1.83
C LEU A 62 -17.36 -6.76 1.04
N GLU A 63 -17.96 -5.60 1.33
CA GLU A 63 -19.11 -5.08 0.60
C GLU A 63 -18.72 -4.42 -0.74
N GLU A 64 -17.57 -3.73 -0.78
CA GLU A 64 -17.21 -2.86 -1.91
C GLU A 64 -16.23 -3.49 -2.91
N VAL A 65 -15.37 -4.41 -2.47
CA VAL A 65 -14.26 -4.92 -3.27
C VAL A 65 -14.40 -6.43 -3.52
N THR A 66 -14.64 -6.79 -4.77
CA THR A 66 -14.72 -8.21 -5.19
C THR A 66 -14.30 -8.33 -6.66
N PRO A 67 -13.37 -9.24 -7.00
CA PRO A 67 -12.54 -10.04 -6.08
C PRO A 67 -11.48 -9.22 -5.36
N ILE A 68 -10.84 -9.80 -4.33
CA ILE A 68 -9.61 -9.31 -3.72
C ILE A 68 -8.53 -10.34 -4.03
N ASP A 69 -7.42 -9.91 -4.65
CA ASP A 69 -6.31 -10.80 -4.99
C ASP A 69 -5.19 -10.73 -3.94
N LEU A 70 -5.05 -9.60 -3.24
CA LEU A 70 -3.98 -9.36 -2.30
C LEU A 70 -4.37 -8.27 -1.28
N VAL A 71 -3.95 -8.47 -0.03
CA VAL A 71 -4.00 -7.47 1.04
C VAL A 71 -2.59 -7.07 1.44
N LEU A 72 -2.32 -5.77 1.52
CA LEU A 72 -1.07 -5.19 2.00
C LEU A 72 -1.33 -4.44 3.31
N ALA A 73 -0.62 -4.82 4.37
CA ALA A 73 -0.63 -4.13 5.66
C ALA A 73 0.70 -3.37 5.81
N THR A 74 0.64 -2.05 5.73
CA THR A 74 1.83 -1.22 5.57
C THR A 74 2.29 -0.52 6.86
N GLY A 75 2.34 -1.29 7.95
CA GLY A 75 2.93 -0.88 9.21
C GLY A 75 1.96 -0.29 10.23
N ASP A 76 2.49 -0.06 11.42
CA ASP A 76 1.75 0.33 12.62
C ASP A 76 0.52 -0.56 12.84
N ILE A 77 0.78 -1.87 12.74
CA ILE A 77 -0.22 -2.91 12.96
C ILE A 77 -0.71 -2.85 14.41
N THR A 78 0.23 -2.68 15.34
CA THR A 78 -0.05 -2.58 16.77
C THR A 78 0.38 -1.24 17.33
N GLN A 79 -0.18 -0.86 18.50
CA GLN A 79 0.22 0.33 19.22
C GLN A 79 1.37 0.04 20.22
N ASP A 80 1.45 -1.16 20.73
CA ASP A 80 2.30 -1.54 21.86
C ASP A 80 3.35 -2.59 21.54
N GLY A 81 3.40 -3.10 20.29
CA GLY A 81 4.40 -4.09 19.84
C GLY A 81 4.23 -5.47 20.46
N GLU A 82 3.14 -5.73 21.18
CA GLU A 82 2.94 -6.98 21.91
C GLU A 82 2.29 -8.07 21.07
N GLU A 83 2.76 -9.33 21.21
CA GLU A 83 2.26 -10.49 20.45
C GLU A 83 0.73 -10.64 20.43
N PRO A 84 -0.02 -10.47 21.55
CA PRO A 84 -1.48 -10.61 21.51
C PRO A 84 -2.17 -9.59 20.59
N ALA A 85 -1.57 -8.41 20.37
CA ALA A 85 -2.10 -7.43 19.43
C ALA A 85 -1.96 -7.90 17.98
N TYR A 86 -0.80 -8.43 17.62
CA TYR A 86 -0.58 -9.04 16.29
C TYR A 86 -1.52 -10.21 16.04
N GLN A 87 -1.73 -11.08 17.05
CA GLN A 87 -2.64 -12.20 16.88
C GLN A 87 -4.08 -11.73 16.56
N ARG A 88 -4.54 -10.65 17.18
CA ARG A 88 -5.85 -10.05 16.86
C ARG A 88 -5.91 -9.50 15.45
N PHE A 89 -4.82 -8.92 14.96
CA PHE A 89 -4.74 -8.50 13.57
C PHE A 89 -4.80 -9.70 12.62
N ILE A 90 -4.01 -10.74 12.89
CA ILE A 90 -3.99 -11.99 12.09
C ILE A 90 -5.40 -12.58 12.03
N ASP A 91 -6.08 -12.69 13.18
CA ASP A 91 -7.46 -13.21 13.28
C ASP A 91 -8.43 -12.35 12.44
N ALA A 92 -8.28 -11.02 12.48
CA ALA A 92 -9.10 -10.12 11.67
C ALA A 92 -8.86 -10.32 10.17
N MET A 93 -7.60 -10.54 9.73
CA MET A 93 -7.26 -10.79 8.33
C MET A 93 -7.84 -12.10 7.78
N THR A 94 -8.12 -13.10 8.62
CA THR A 94 -8.78 -14.35 8.17
C THR A 94 -10.15 -14.12 7.54
N ARG A 95 -10.77 -12.97 7.76
CA ARG A 95 -12.07 -12.60 7.18
C ARG A 95 -11.96 -12.19 5.72
N LEU A 96 -10.79 -11.77 5.25
CA LEU A 96 -10.57 -11.38 3.86
C LEU A 96 -10.19 -12.60 3.02
N PRO A 97 -10.80 -12.79 1.82
CA PRO A 97 -10.60 -13.98 0.99
C PRO A 97 -9.33 -13.88 0.12
N ALA A 98 -8.25 -13.31 0.66
CA ALA A 98 -7.00 -13.09 -0.05
C ALA A 98 -5.80 -13.19 0.89
N PRO A 99 -4.60 -13.55 0.39
CA PRO A 99 -3.39 -13.51 1.19
C PRO A 99 -3.11 -12.08 1.66
N CYS A 100 -2.64 -11.96 2.90
CA CYS A 100 -2.17 -10.71 3.49
C CYS A 100 -0.65 -10.76 3.63
N HIS A 101 0.03 -9.65 3.32
CA HIS A 101 1.45 -9.48 3.64
C HIS A 101 1.66 -8.14 4.34
N TRP A 102 2.58 -8.13 5.30
CA TRP A 102 2.82 -6.99 6.14
C TRP A 102 4.27 -6.50 6.16
N ILE A 103 4.47 -5.27 6.56
CA ILE A 103 5.74 -4.66 6.94
C ILE A 103 5.55 -3.96 8.28
N PRO A 104 6.62 -3.80 9.09
CA PRO A 104 6.52 -3.06 10.34
C PRO A 104 6.44 -1.54 10.11
N GLY A 105 5.79 -0.85 11.07
CA GLY A 105 5.89 0.58 11.27
C GLY A 105 6.72 0.90 12.53
N ASN A 106 6.70 2.17 12.96
CA ASN A 106 7.49 2.61 14.11
C ASN A 106 6.91 2.19 15.47
N HIS A 107 5.63 1.80 15.53
CA HIS A 107 5.01 1.24 16.74
C HIS A 107 5.18 -0.27 16.86
N ASP A 108 5.63 -0.93 15.80
CA ASP A 108 5.73 -2.38 15.74
C ASP A 108 7.06 -2.92 16.30
N ASP A 109 7.03 -4.13 16.83
CA ASP A 109 8.22 -4.94 17.09
C ASP A 109 8.51 -5.79 15.84
N ALA A 110 9.49 -5.37 15.05
CA ALA A 110 9.86 -6.04 13.81
C ALA A 110 10.31 -7.49 14.02
N ALA A 111 10.92 -7.83 15.18
CA ALA A 111 11.34 -9.18 15.48
C ALA A 111 10.14 -10.10 15.79
N CYS A 112 9.18 -9.62 16.57
CA CYS A 112 7.92 -10.31 16.83
C CYS A 112 7.13 -10.52 15.51
N MET A 113 7.04 -9.48 14.67
CA MET A 113 6.41 -9.58 13.35
C MET A 113 7.11 -10.58 12.44
N ALA A 114 8.44 -10.65 12.48
CA ALA A 114 9.19 -11.61 11.67
C ALA A 114 8.88 -13.06 12.08
N GLU A 115 8.82 -13.36 13.39
CA GLU A 115 8.48 -14.67 13.90
C GLU A 115 7.05 -15.09 13.59
N LEU A 116 6.07 -14.27 13.93
CA LEU A 116 4.66 -14.53 13.65
C LEU A 116 4.38 -14.59 12.13
N GLY A 117 4.99 -13.69 11.37
CA GLY A 117 4.82 -13.64 9.94
C GLY A 117 5.39 -14.86 9.22
N ALA A 118 6.46 -15.48 9.75
CA ALA A 118 6.95 -16.75 9.23
C ALA A 118 5.95 -17.89 9.46
N ALA A 119 5.30 -17.91 10.64
CA ALA A 119 4.30 -18.92 10.98
C ALA A 119 3.00 -18.81 10.16
N HIS A 120 2.62 -17.59 9.74
CA HIS A 120 1.38 -17.27 9.05
C HIS A 120 1.55 -16.84 7.59
N GLU A 121 2.76 -17.00 7.02
CA GLU A 121 3.11 -16.64 5.63
C GLU A 121 2.90 -15.15 5.29
N LEU A 122 2.97 -14.26 6.28
CA LEU A 122 2.76 -12.82 6.12
C LEU A 122 4.01 -12.08 5.63
N ASN A 123 5.21 -12.62 5.90
CA ASN A 123 6.46 -11.99 5.52
C ASN A 123 6.82 -12.27 4.06
N ARG A 124 7.08 -11.24 3.31
CA ARG A 124 7.65 -11.33 1.97
C ARG A 124 8.58 -10.14 1.74
N ALA A 125 9.77 -10.39 1.19
CA ALA A 125 10.64 -9.33 0.71
C ALA A 125 10.05 -8.67 -0.55
N TRP A 126 9.49 -9.47 -1.42
CA TRP A 126 8.65 -9.09 -2.55
C TRP A 126 7.74 -10.25 -2.94
N LEU A 127 6.75 -9.96 -3.74
CA LEU A 127 5.86 -10.95 -4.36
C LEU A 127 5.59 -10.58 -5.81
N ASP A 128 5.49 -11.61 -6.65
CA ASP A 128 5.14 -11.47 -8.06
C ASP A 128 3.67 -11.88 -8.24
N ILE A 129 2.88 -10.96 -8.81
CA ILE A 129 1.48 -11.19 -9.10
C ILE A 129 1.10 -10.56 -10.44
N GLY A 130 0.64 -11.38 -11.37
CA GLY A 130 0.39 -10.92 -12.73
C GLY A 130 1.63 -10.30 -13.38
N ALA A 131 1.48 -9.09 -13.93
CA ALA A 131 2.57 -8.32 -14.53
C ALA A 131 3.33 -7.45 -13.51
N TRP A 132 3.13 -7.64 -12.21
CA TRP A 132 3.67 -6.77 -11.18
C TRP A 132 4.59 -7.52 -10.22
N ARG A 133 5.58 -6.79 -9.71
CA ARG A 133 6.33 -7.10 -8.50
C ARG A 133 6.02 -6.06 -7.43
N ILE A 134 5.62 -6.51 -6.26
CA ILE A 134 5.38 -5.68 -5.09
C ILE A 134 6.52 -5.90 -4.12
N VAL A 135 7.32 -4.86 -3.87
CA VAL A 135 8.48 -4.89 -2.98
C VAL A 135 8.06 -4.37 -1.61
N MET A 136 8.38 -5.11 -0.56
CA MET A 136 8.01 -4.85 0.82
C MET A 136 9.27 -4.49 1.61
N LEU A 137 9.45 -3.19 1.92
CA LEU A 137 10.62 -2.67 2.63
C LEU A 137 10.29 -2.36 4.09
N ASP A 138 11.14 -2.81 4.99
CA ASP A 138 11.13 -2.39 6.38
C ASP A 138 11.88 -1.06 6.50
N SER A 139 11.18 -0.01 6.88
CA SER A 139 11.75 1.31 7.17
C SER A 139 11.74 1.65 8.65
N SER A 140 11.35 0.68 9.52
CA SER A 140 11.34 0.89 10.97
C SER A 140 12.76 0.92 11.54
N VAL A 141 12.94 1.73 12.58
CA VAL A 141 14.21 1.82 13.32
C VAL A 141 13.89 1.64 14.80
N PRO A 142 14.46 0.63 15.47
CA PRO A 142 14.16 0.38 16.87
C PRO A 142 14.34 1.63 17.75
N GLY A 143 13.26 2.03 18.44
CA GLY A 143 13.25 3.20 19.33
C GLY A 143 13.22 4.57 18.64
N SER A 144 12.99 4.62 17.33
CA SER A 144 12.80 5.86 16.56
C SER A 144 11.39 5.90 15.97
N VAL A 145 10.79 7.09 15.90
CA VAL A 145 9.56 7.34 15.15
C VAL A 145 9.87 7.65 13.67
N ALA A 146 11.06 8.19 13.38
CA ALA A 146 11.52 8.41 12.02
C ALA A 146 12.07 7.13 11.41
N GLY A 147 11.86 6.98 10.10
CA GLY A 147 12.26 5.81 9.35
C GLY A 147 13.62 5.93 8.68
N HIS A 148 14.22 4.78 8.41
CA HIS A 148 15.47 4.64 7.67
C HIS A 148 15.47 3.31 6.87
N LEU A 149 15.96 3.32 5.67
CA LEU A 149 16.27 2.10 4.93
C LEU A 149 17.77 1.77 5.13
N ASP A 150 18.05 0.75 5.90
CA ASP A 150 19.42 0.29 6.11
C ASP A 150 20.01 -0.36 4.83
N GLU A 151 21.28 -0.74 4.91
CA GLU A 151 21.99 -1.36 3.77
C GLU A 151 21.33 -2.66 3.30
N GLU A 152 20.72 -3.44 4.22
CA GLU A 152 20.01 -4.67 3.88
C GLU A 152 18.74 -4.37 3.08
N GLN A 153 17.96 -3.40 3.50
CA GLN A 153 16.73 -3.00 2.79
C GLN A 153 17.04 -2.38 1.43
N LEU A 154 18.10 -1.57 1.33
CA LEU A 154 18.55 -1.03 0.05
C LEU A 154 19.08 -2.12 -0.88
N ALA A 155 19.81 -3.10 -0.37
CA ALA A 155 20.27 -4.26 -1.16
C ALA A 155 19.10 -5.15 -1.61
N ARG A 156 18.09 -5.33 -0.74
CA ARG A 156 16.84 -6.03 -1.08
C ARG A 156 16.09 -5.33 -2.22
N LEU A 157 16.01 -4.01 -2.17
CA LEU A 157 15.44 -3.22 -3.26
C LEU A 157 16.22 -3.40 -4.56
N ASP A 158 17.55 -3.29 -4.51
CA ASP A 158 18.43 -3.48 -5.68
C ASP A 158 18.24 -4.88 -6.30
N GLU A 159 18.16 -5.93 -5.50
CA GLU A 159 17.90 -7.29 -5.96
C GLU A 159 16.49 -7.41 -6.56
N ALA A 160 15.48 -6.83 -5.91
CA ALA A 160 14.11 -6.85 -6.42
C ALA A 160 13.99 -6.16 -7.79
N LEU A 161 14.66 -5.02 -7.99
CA LEU A 161 14.72 -4.31 -9.26
C LEU A 161 15.43 -5.15 -10.33
N ALA A 162 16.61 -5.69 -9.99
CA ALA A 162 17.45 -6.45 -10.93
C ALA A 162 16.78 -7.75 -11.42
N THR A 163 15.99 -8.41 -10.56
CA THR A 163 15.39 -9.72 -10.85
C THR A 163 13.93 -9.67 -11.30
N ALA A 164 13.33 -8.47 -11.41
CA ALA A 164 11.92 -8.30 -11.78
C ALA A 164 11.57 -8.74 -13.21
N GLY A 165 12.54 -8.85 -14.10
CA GLY A 165 12.30 -9.07 -15.54
C GLY A 165 11.55 -7.90 -16.16
N GLU A 166 10.47 -8.17 -16.88
CA GLU A 166 9.63 -7.15 -17.51
C GLU A 166 8.49 -6.64 -16.62
N ARG A 167 8.45 -7.02 -15.34
CA ARG A 167 7.35 -6.64 -14.44
C ARG A 167 7.41 -5.16 -14.08
N TYR A 168 6.24 -4.57 -13.96
CA TYR A 168 6.08 -3.27 -13.29
C TYR A 168 6.29 -3.44 -11.78
N LEU A 169 6.76 -2.37 -11.13
CA LEU A 169 7.08 -2.42 -9.71
C LEU A 169 6.23 -1.44 -8.90
N MET A 170 5.77 -1.93 -7.76
CA MET A 170 5.25 -1.15 -6.66
C MET A 170 6.16 -1.37 -5.45
N VAL A 171 6.58 -0.28 -4.80
CA VAL A 171 7.42 -0.33 -3.59
C VAL A 171 6.59 0.15 -2.41
N CYS A 172 6.50 -0.69 -1.38
CA CYS A 172 5.80 -0.42 -0.15
C CYS A 172 6.81 -0.22 0.98
N LEU A 173 6.60 0.81 1.78
CA LEU A 173 7.32 1.09 3.02
C LEU A 173 6.33 1.72 4.01
N HIS A 174 6.72 1.91 5.29
CA HIS A 174 5.82 2.54 6.23
C HIS A 174 5.96 4.07 6.23
N HIS A 175 7.18 4.60 6.36
CA HIS A 175 7.45 6.03 6.52
C HIS A 175 7.35 6.81 5.20
N HIS A 176 6.81 8.02 5.26
CA HIS A 176 6.68 8.89 4.09
C HIS A 176 8.04 9.33 3.55
N PRO A 177 8.31 9.16 2.24
CA PRO A 177 9.59 9.51 1.64
C PRO A 177 9.62 10.92 1.01
N VAL A 178 8.55 11.69 1.17
CA VAL A 178 8.40 13.05 0.60
C VAL A 178 7.71 13.97 1.60
N ALA A 179 7.91 15.28 1.46
CA ALA A 179 7.21 16.25 2.26
C ALA A 179 5.69 16.15 2.10
N ILE A 180 4.96 16.26 3.21
CA ILE A 180 3.50 16.11 3.27
C ILE A 180 2.78 17.40 3.71
N GLY A 181 3.54 18.45 4.07
CA GLY A 181 3.02 19.75 4.48
C GLY A 181 2.53 19.85 5.92
N SER A 182 2.74 18.81 6.75
CA SER A 182 2.42 18.81 8.19
C SER A 182 3.72 18.96 8.98
N ALA A 183 4.02 20.15 9.49
CA ALA A 183 5.34 20.50 10.01
C ALA A 183 5.83 19.58 11.14
N TRP A 184 4.94 19.10 12.01
CA TRP A 184 5.30 18.19 13.09
C TRP A 184 5.68 16.79 12.62
N MET A 185 5.13 16.35 11.46
CA MET A 185 5.39 15.03 10.87
C MET A 185 6.62 15.03 9.95
N GLU A 186 7.00 16.16 9.35
CA GLU A 186 8.11 16.21 8.39
C GLU A 186 9.40 15.55 8.89
N PRO A 187 9.86 15.78 10.15
CA PRO A 187 11.07 15.13 10.65
C PRO A 187 10.90 13.64 10.98
N LEU A 188 9.70 13.10 10.90
CA LEU A 188 9.37 11.70 11.22
C LEU A 188 9.30 10.81 9.97
N GLY A 189 9.58 11.35 8.79
CA GLY A 189 9.61 10.61 7.53
C GLY A 189 10.84 9.72 7.36
N LEU A 190 11.03 9.25 6.14
CA LEU A 190 12.22 8.48 5.75
C LEU A 190 13.42 9.42 5.59
N ASP A 191 14.44 9.29 6.46
CA ASP A 191 15.59 10.19 6.52
C ASP A 191 16.56 10.07 5.34
N ASN A 192 16.61 8.89 4.68
CA ASN A 192 17.44 8.64 3.52
C ASN A 192 16.64 8.43 2.22
N SER A 193 15.56 9.18 2.07
CA SER A 193 14.67 9.11 0.90
C SER A 193 15.38 9.41 -0.43
N ASP A 194 16.49 10.17 -0.41
CA ASP A 194 17.34 10.40 -1.57
C ASP A 194 17.96 9.11 -2.12
N GLN A 195 18.38 8.18 -1.24
CA GLN A 195 18.92 6.88 -1.63
C GLN A 195 17.84 5.97 -2.22
N LEU A 196 16.61 6.04 -1.69
CA LEU A 196 15.45 5.36 -2.27
C LEU A 196 15.18 5.88 -3.68
N PHE A 197 14.99 7.18 -3.84
CA PHE A 197 14.62 7.75 -5.13
C PHE A 197 15.75 7.70 -6.17
N ALA A 198 17.01 7.69 -5.77
CA ALA A 198 18.12 7.47 -6.70
C ALA A 198 18.01 6.13 -7.45
N ARG A 199 17.43 5.10 -6.81
CA ARG A 199 17.16 3.78 -7.41
C ARG A 199 15.87 3.79 -8.22
N LEU A 200 14.81 4.34 -7.67
CA LEU A 200 13.48 4.27 -8.27
C LEU A 200 13.34 5.16 -9.51
N ASP A 201 13.93 6.37 -9.49
CA ASP A 201 13.88 7.30 -10.62
C ASP A 201 14.64 6.77 -11.84
N ALA A 202 15.61 5.88 -11.63
CA ALA A 202 16.41 5.26 -12.69
C ALA A 202 15.70 4.09 -13.42
N ASP A 203 14.64 3.53 -12.82
CA ASP A 203 13.96 2.35 -13.37
C ASP A 203 12.52 2.70 -13.83
N PRO A 204 12.28 2.78 -15.15
CA PRO A 204 10.97 3.15 -15.69
C PRO A 204 9.85 2.13 -15.42
N ARG A 205 10.18 0.93 -14.92
CA ARG A 205 9.19 -0.09 -14.52
C ARG A 205 8.54 0.23 -13.18
N VAL A 206 9.20 1.05 -12.34
CA VAL A 206 8.62 1.50 -11.07
C VAL A 206 7.43 2.42 -11.34
N ARG A 207 6.26 2.09 -10.86
CA ARG A 207 5.01 2.82 -11.09
C ARG A 207 4.43 3.45 -9.84
N VAL A 208 4.66 2.81 -8.68
CA VAL A 208 4.04 3.22 -7.42
C VAL A 208 5.04 3.14 -6.28
N VAL A 209 5.01 4.14 -5.40
CA VAL A 209 5.48 4.06 -4.02
C VAL A 209 4.27 4.24 -3.11
N LEU A 210 4.07 3.30 -2.18
CA LEU A 210 2.89 3.19 -1.33
C LEU A 210 3.30 3.14 0.14
N TRP A 211 2.68 3.98 0.99
CA TRP A 211 3.05 4.03 2.42
C TRP A 211 1.86 4.33 3.35
N GLY A 212 2.12 4.23 4.66
CA GLY A 212 1.21 4.57 5.76
C GLY A 212 1.68 5.77 6.57
N HIS A 213 1.79 5.61 7.90
CA HIS A 213 2.42 6.49 8.88
C HIS A 213 1.77 7.87 9.07
N ILE A 214 1.39 8.54 8.00
CA ILE A 214 0.89 9.92 8.07
C ILE A 214 -0.60 10.02 8.40
N HIS A 215 -1.33 8.91 8.40
CA HIS A 215 -2.79 8.86 8.62
C HIS A 215 -3.56 9.86 7.77
N GLN A 216 -3.04 10.19 6.59
CA GLN A 216 -3.60 11.13 5.63
C GLN A 216 -3.61 10.49 4.24
N THR A 217 -4.41 11.03 3.37
CA THR A 217 -4.42 10.66 1.96
C THR A 217 -3.46 11.55 1.19
N LEU A 218 -2.55 10.93 0.41
CA LEU A 218 -1.73 11.62 -0.55
C LEU A 218 -1.79 10.90 -1.89
N ASP A 219 -1.80 11.65 -2.98
CA ASP A 219 -1.74 11.15 -4.35
C ASP A 219 -1.02 12.20 -5.20
N GLN A 220 0.24 11.97 -5.47
CA GLN A 220 1.11 12.89 -6.19
C GLN A 220 1.89 12.15 -7.28
N GLN A 221 2.37 12.90 -8.26
CA GLN A 221 3.20 12.37 -9.34
C GLN A 221 4.66 12.85 -9.19
N ARG A 222 5.60 11.90 -9.24
CA ARG A 222 7.03 12.15 -9.33
C ARG A 222 7.58 11.49 -10.60
N GLY A 223 7.82 12.27 -11.65
CA GLY A 223 8.21 11.70 -12.93
C GLY A 223 7.20 10.64 -13.41
N HIS A 224 7.65 9.40 -13.55
CA HIS A 224 6.81 8.27 -13.94
C HIS A 224 6.20 7.51 -12.75
N ILE A 225 6.56 7.88 -11.52
CA ILE A 225 6.18 7.20 -10.27
C ILE A 225 4.98 7.91 -9.64
N ARG A 226 3.93 7.19 -9.30
CA ARG A 226 2.82 7.68 -8.50
C ARG A 226 3.11 7.45 -7.02
N LEU A 227 3.03 8.50 -6.22
CA LEU A 227 3.30 8.51 -4.78
C LEU A 227 1.98 8.48 -4.03
N LEU A 228 1.75 7.43 -3.24
CA LEU A 228 0.46 7.16 -2.63
C LEU A 228 0.60 6.95 -1.12
N ALA A 229 -0.12 7.75 -0.32
CA ALA A 229 -0.34 7.47 1.09
C ALA A 229 -1.81 7.19 1.37
N SER A 230 -2.07 6.36 2.37
CA SER A 230 -3.41 5.90 2.71
C SER A 230 -3.84 6.35 4.09
N PRO A 231 -5.16 6.47 4.31
CA PRO A 231 -5.69 6.74 5.63
C PRO A 231 -5.43 5.57 6.56
N SER A 232 -5.32 5.86 7.85
CA SER A 232 -5.36 4.85 8.90
C SER A 232 -6.72 4.16 8.95
N THR A 233 -6.73 2.90 9.39
CA THR A 233 -7.95 2.18 9.71
C THR A 233 -8.55 2.59 11.07
N CYS A 234 -7.94 3.58 11.75
CA CYS A 234 -8.44 4.14 13.00
C CYS A 234 -8.39 5.67 13.02
N VAL A 235 -7.45 6.32 13.69
CA VAL A 235 -7.36 7.78 13.84
C VAL A 235 -6.79 8.42 12.57
N GLN A 236 -7.30 9.58 12.18
CA GLN A 236 -6.74 10.39 11.10
C GLN A 236 -6.02 11.63 11.67
N PHE A 237 -4.96 12.08 10.99
CA PHE A 237 -4.27 13.32 11.34
C PHE A 237 -4.73 14.49 10.47
N ALA A 238 -4.74 15.68 11.04
CA ALA A 238 -5.10 16.89 10.32
C ALA A 238 -4.03 17.25 9.27
N VAL A 239 -4.47 17.45 8.05
CA VAL A 239 -3.59 17.84 6.94
C VAL A 239 -3.07 19.27 7.13
N GLY A 240 -1.77 19.50 6.91
CA GLY A 240 -1.15 20.81 6.96
C GLY A 240 -1.02 21.40 8.37
N SER A 241 -1.14 20.58 9.42
CA SER A 241 -1.01 21.03 10.80
C SER A 241 0.45 21.31 11.18
N ALA A 242 0.66 22.40 11.92
CA ALA A 242 1.99 22.71 12.46
C ALA A 242 2.34 21.84 13.69
N ASP A 243 1.34 21.54 14.51
CA ASP A 243 1.44 20.69 15.69
C ASP A 243 0.58 19.45 15.51
N PHE A 244 0.74 18.46 16.40
CA PHE A 244 -0.12 17.28 16.41
C PHE A 244 -1.61 17.67 16.50
N ALA A 245 -2.40 17.21 15.56
CA ALA A 245 -3.84 17.41 15.55
C ALA A 245 -4.55 16.26 14.82
N THR A 246 -5.69 15.83 15.35
CA THR A 246 -6.53 14.83 14.71
C THR A 246 -7.40 15.45 13.61
N GLY A 247 -7.60 14.70 12.52
CA GLY A 247 -8.50 15.06 11.43
C GLY A 247 -9.93 14.54 11.71
N ALA A 248 -10.91 15.21 11.11
CA ALA A 248 -12.32 14.83 11.22
C ALA A 248 -12.73 13.72 10.22
N GLN A 249 -11.83 13.27 9.36
CA GLN A 249 -12.15 12.22 8.40
C GLN A 249 -12.31 10.87 9.11
N PRO A 250 -13.27 10.03 8.70
CA PRO A 250 -13.40 8.69 9.27
C PRO A 250 -12.28 7.75 8.80
N PRO A 251 -12.09 6.61 9.50
CA PRO A 251 -11.20 5.53 9.09
C PRO A 251 -11.47 5.06 7.66
N GLY A 252 -10.48 4.45 7.04
CA GLY A 252 -10.65 3.96 5.68
C GLY A 252 -9.51 3.07 5.20
N TYR A 253 -9.55 2.76 3.93
CA TYR A 253 -8.57 1.94 3.24
C TYR A 253 -8.35 2.45 1.81
N ARG A 254 -7.30 1.95 1.15
CA ARG A 254 -7.07 2.16 -0.28
C ARG A 254 -7.28 0.86 -1.03
N TRP A 255 -7.97 0.93 -2.16
CA TRP A 255 -7.93 -0.13 -3.16
C TRP A 255 -7.08 0.29 -4.37
N LEU A 256 -6.45 -0.67 -5.03
CA LEU A 256 -5.69 -0.47 -6.24
C LEU A 256 -6.05 -1.57 -7.25
N GLN A 257 -6.18 -1.19 -8.52
CA GLN A 257 -6.22 -2.10 -9.66
C GLN A 257 -4.92 -1.95 -10.45
N LEU A 258 -4.14 -3.02 -10.45
CA LEU A 258 -2.85 -3.09 -11.11
C LEU A 258 -3.02 -3.76 -12.48
N HIS A 259 -3.03 -2.97 -13.52
CA HIS A 259 -3.26 -3.45 -14.89
C HIS A 259 -2.00 -4.07 -15.49
N GLY A 260 -2.19 -5.03 -16.43
CA GLY A 260 -1.09 -5.71 -17.12
C GLY A 260 -0.23 -4.82 -18.01
N ASP A 261 -0.67 -3.60 -18.31
CA ASP A 261 0.05 -2.56 -19.04
C ASP A 261 0.80 -1.56 -18.15
N GLY A 262 0.82 -1.76 -16.84
CA GLY A 262 1.46 -0.89 -15.85
C GLY A 262 0.63 0.30 -15.41
N ARG A 263 -0.59 0.44 -15.87
CA ARG A 263 -1.54 1.46 -15.42
C ARG A 263 -2.08 1.07 -14.03
N VAL A 264 -2.28 2.07 -13.17
CA VAL A 264 -2.82 1.92 -11.82
C VAL A 264 -4.06 2.77 -11.64
N GLU A 265 -5.17 2.13 -11.33
CA GLU A 265 -6.38 2.79 -10.85
C GLU A 265 -6.47 2.61 -9.33
N THR A 266 -6.86 3.63 -8.62
CA THR A 266 -6.94 3.59 -7.15
C THR A 266 -7.87 4.66 -6.62
N ALA A 267 -8.51 4.37 -5.51
CA ALA A 267 -9.21 5.37 -4.69
C ALA A 267 -9.14 4.99 -3.21
N ILE A 268 -9.57 5.93 -2.37
CA ILE A 268 -9.79 5.74 -0.95
C ILE A 268 -11.27 5.47 -0.73
N SER A 269 -11.58 4.46 0.08
CA SER A 269 -12.89 4.29 0.67
C SER A 269 -12.81 4.53 2.18
N ARG A 270 -13.82 5.18 2.74
CA ARG A 270 -13.88 5.55 4.16
C ARG A 270 -15.20 5.12 4.75
N LEU A 271 -15.19 4.78 6.03
CA LEU A 271 -16.41 4.55 6.81
C LEU A 271 -17.34 5.77 6.75
N PRO A 272 -18.63 5.61 7.03
CA PRO A 272 -19.57 6.73 7.10
C PRO A 272 -19.11 7.83 8.06
N ALA A 273 -19.40 9.08 7.73
CA ALA A 273 -19.03 10.22 8.56
C ALA A 273 -19.59 10.08 9.99
N GLY A 274 -18.76 10.41 10.99
CA GLY A 274 -19.12 10.29 12.41
C GLY A 274 -18.82 8.92 13.02
N CYS A 275 -18.38 7.92 12.23
CA CYS A 275 -17.87 6.67 12.78
C CYS A 275 -16.44 6.87 13.32
N PHE A 276 -16.17 6.32 14.51
CA PHE A 276 -14.84 6.30 15.12
C PHE A 276 -14.16 7.69 15.16
N VAL A 277 -14.85 8.65 15.80
CA VAL A 277 -14.32 10.00 16.02
C VAL A 277 -13.46 10.00 17.28
N PRO A 278 -12.23 10.58 17.25
CA PRO A 278 -11.43 10.77 18.45
C PRO A 278 -12.18 11.54 19.54
N ALA A 279 -11.87 11.23 20.80
CA ALA A 279 -12.48 11.95 21.93
C ALA A 279 -12.06 13.43 21.93
N ASP A 280 -12.99 14.32 22.26
CA ASP A 280 -12.72 15.76 22.35
C ASP A 280 -11.57 16.06 23.33
N GLY A 281 -10.60 16.85 22.88
CA GLY A 281 -9.44 17.22 23.69
C GLY A 281 -8.42 16.11 23.90
N ALA A 282 -8.52 14.98 23.19
CA ALA A 282 -7.49 13.96 23.21
C ALA A 282 -6.16 14.52 22.66
N SER A 283 -5.11 14.43 23.45
CA SER A 283 -3.77 14.85 23.12
C SER A 283 -2.79 13.71 23.42
N GLY A 284 -1.74 13.61 22.62
CA GLY A 284 -0.72 12.58 22.76
C GLY A 284 -1.02 11.35 21.92
N TYR A 285 -0.13 11.16 20.99
CA TYR A 285 -0.07 9.99 20.11
C TYR A 285 1.30 9.34 20.29
#